data_89bcb73bbd85b77e2348975f350d806f
#
_entry.id   89bcb73bbd85b77e2348975f350d806f
#
_cell.length_a   1.000
_cell.length_b   1.000
_cell.length_c   1.000
_cell.angle_alpha   90.00
_cell.angle_beta   90.00
_cell.angle_gamma   90.00
#
_symmetry.space_group_name_H-M   'P 1'
#
loop_
_entity.id
_entity.type
_entity.pdbx_description
1 polymer ?
#
loop_
_entity_poly.entity_id
_entity_poly.type
_entity_poly.pdbx_seq_one_letter_code
_entity_poly.pdbx_strand_id
1 'polypeptide(L)'
;MTRRRHSFAYNLIIFILAQLVWLSVLLLWIYWYVSNNIIFEQVGEEVSPQIVYDAPSVFPFVGGIVLLTGLSISIVLIFRHLNIQIKLNALYDNFIANVTHELKSPLSSIQLYLETLNSREVPEEKRKEFYELMMRDAERLKNLVNSILEIASMDKKKFNRNFEVYKADETIKKIILESTEQFKIKESSIKFSGDAGCDVLLDRNSIKTVFDNLVDNSIKYSVAPLEILIKFKRNAKKAEIEFSDNGIGIPQDQVKKIFQKFHRIYDSDIPNVKGTGLGLYVVREIIKNHKGKVTAFSEGKGKGASFKIELPIYVEKKKALKGNKKDLKNE
;
A
#
# COMPACT_ATOMS: atom_id res chain seq x y z
N MET A 1 -20.93 -10.58 -7.08
CA MET A 1 -20.62 -9.19 -7.55
C MET A 1 -21.82 -8.24 -7.51
N THR A 2 -23.05 -8.69 -7.72
CA THR A 2 -24.28 -7.86 -7.79
C THR A 2 -24.64 -7.15 -6.48
N ARG A 3 -24.50 -7.79 -5.32
CA ARG A 3 -24.87 -7.20 -4.00
C ARG A 3 -24.02 -5.97 -3.61
N ARG A 4 -22.75 -5.87 -4.04
CA ARG A 4 -21.85 -4.73 -3.75
C ARG A 4 -22.12 -3.48 -4.60
N ARG A 5 -22.59 -3.65 -5.85
CA ARG A 5 -23.01 -2.51 -6.69
C ARG A 5 -24.24 -1.81 -6.14
N HIS A 6 -25.18 -2.58 -5.57
CA HIS A 6 -26.39 -2.02 -4.93
C HIS A 6 -26.05 -1.19 -3.68
N SER A 7 -25.10 -1.61 -2.84
CA SER A 7 -24.71 -0.85 -1.64
C SER A 7 -24.08 0.50 -1.98
N PHE A 8 -23.20 0.56 -2.98
CA PHE A 8 -22.58 1.85 -3.39
C PHE A 8 -23.60 2.80 -4.04
N ALA A 9 -24.45 2.28 -4.91
CA ALA A 9 -25.52 3.07 -5.54
C ALA A 9 -26.51 3.62 -4.49
N TYR A 10 -26.87 2.79 -3.51
CA TYR A 10 -27.75 3.19 -2.41
C TYR A 10 -27.14 4.33 -1.56
N ASN A 11 -25.86 4.19 -1.15
CA ASN A 11 -25.16 5.22 -0.40
C ASN A 11 -25.01 6.52 -1.20
N LEU A 12 -24.77 6.43 -2.51
CA LEU A 12 -24.70 7.59 -3.39
C LEU A 12 -26.06 8.29 -3.50
N ILE A 13 -27.17 7.53 -3.62
CA ILE A 13 -28.52 8.09 -3.66
C ILE A 13 -28.83 8.82 -2.35
N ILE A 14 -28.55 8.22 -1.19
CA ILE A 14 -28.76 8.87 0.10
C ILE A 14 -27.94 10.16 0.21
N PHE A 15 -26.70 10.16 -0.25
CA PHE A 15 -25.85 11.35 -0.24
C PHE A 15 -26.45 12.46 -1.13
N ILE A 16 -26.88 12.12 -2.35
CA ILE A 16 -27.52 13.09 -3.26
C ILE A 16 -28.81 13.63 -2.64
N LEU A 17 -29.66 12.79 -2.04
CA LEU A 17 -30.89 13.23 -1.37
C LEU A 17 -30.57 14.17 -0.20
N ALA A 18 -29.56 13.87 0.62
CA ALA A 18 -29.13 14.74 1.71
C ALA A 18 -28.66 16.12 1.19
N GLN A 19 -27.94 16.16 0.07
CA GLN A 19 -27.51 17.41 -0.54
C GLN A 19 -28.68 18.20 -1.13
N LEU A 20 -29.69 17.54 -1.71
CA LEU A 20 -30.91 18.21 -2.22
C LEU A 20 -31.72 18.80 -1.07
N VAL A 21 -31.92 18.07 0.02
CA VAL A 21 -32.58 18.58 1.24
C VAL A 21 -31.84 19.81 1.78
N TRP A 22 -30.49 19.72 1.90
CA TRP A 22 -29.68 20.84 2.34
C TRP A 22 -29.85 22.08 1.45
N LEU A 23 -29.80 21.88 0.12
CA LEU A 23 -30.01 22.96 -0.87
C LEU A 23 -31.39 23.61 -0.73
N SER A 24 -32.44 22.81 -0.52
CA SER A 24 -33.79 23.32 -0.31
C SER A 24 -33.90 24.14 0.96
N VAL A 25 -33.27 23.75 2.06
CA VAL A 25 -33.23 24.52 3.30
C VAL A 25 -32.49 25.84 3.10
N LEU A 26 -31.36 25.83 2.36
CA LEU A 26 -30.63 27.05 2.05
C LEU A 26 -31.48 28.04 1.22
N LEU A 27 -32.17 27.54 0.19
CA LEU A 27 -33.05 28.36 -0.65
C LEU A 27 -34.23 28.94 0.16
N LEU A 28 -34.85 28.14 1.03
CA LEU A 28 -35.92 28.62 1.93
C LEU A 28 -35.40 29.66 2.91
N TRP A 29 -34.19 29.51 3.44
CA TRP A 29 -33.55 30.48 4.34
C TRP A 29 -33.30 31.81 3.62
N ILE A 30 -32.80 31.79 2.39
CA ILE A 30 -32.56 32.97 1.58
C ILE A 30 -33.90 33.65 1.27
N TYR A 31 -34.91 32.85 0.82
CA TYR A 31 -36.24 33.35 0.52
C TYR A 31 -36.90 34.05 1.72
N TRP A 32 -36.83 33.40 2.90
CA TRP A 32 -37.36 33.95 4.15
C TRP A 32 -36.72 35.29 4.50
N TYR A 33 -35.37 35.35 4.42
CA TYR A 33 -34.65 36.59 4.71
C TYR A 33 -35.01 37.73 3.77
N VAL A 34 -35.01 37.47 2.46
CA VAL A 34 -35.37 38.49 1.44
C VAL A 34 -36.82 38.94 1.60
N SER A 35 -37.75 37.98 1.77
CA SER A 35 -39.19 38.30 1.96
C SER A 35 -39.41 39.13 3.21
N ASN A 36 -38.77 38.76 4.32
CA ASN A 36 -38.86 39.49 5.58
C ASN A 36 -38.34 40.94 5.47
N ASN A 37 -37.21 41.11 4.74
CA ASN A 37 -36.63 42.43 4.51
C ASN A 37 -37.53 43.34 3.67
N ILE A 38 -38.13 42.79 2.59
CA ILE A 38 -39.07 43.53 1.75
C ILE A 38 -40.34 43.94 2.52
N ILE A 39 -40.88 43.02 3.35
CA ILE A 39 -42.07 43.30 4.17
C ILE A 39 -41.79 44.40 5.18
N PHE A 40 -40.61 44.39 5.85
CA PHE A 40 -40.23 45.44 6.78
C PHE A 40 -40.08 46.80 6.11
N GLU A 41 -39.53 46.85 4.90
CA GLU A 41 -39.37 48.08 4.13
C GLU A 41 -40.73 48.66 3.73
N GLN A 42 -41.64 47.85 3.19
CA GLN A 42 -43.01 48.28 2.75
C GLN A 42 -43.88 48.71 3.95
N VAL A 43 -43.90 47.93 5.03
CA VAL A 43 -44.72 48.26 6.23
C VAL A 43 -44.16 49.45 6.97
N GLY A 44 -42.84 49.64 6.99
CA GLY A 44 -42.19 50.80 7.61
C GLY A 44 -42.53 52.12 6.92
N GLU A 45 -42.67 52.15 5.60
CA GLU A 45 -43.06 53.34 4.84
C GLU A 45 -44.56 53.70 4.99
N GLU A 46 -45.43 52.67 5.12
CA GLU A 46 -46.90 52.93 5.20
C GLU A 46 -47.40 53.27 6.61
N VAL A 47 -46.80 52.74 7.67
CA VAL A 47 -47.39 52.78 9.01
C VAL A 47 -46.93 53.98 9.90
N SER A 48 -45.73 54.49 9.73
CA SER A 48 -45.29 55.69 10.46
C SER A 48 -43.95 56.24 9.97
N PRO A 49 -43.93 57.41 9.30
CA PRO A 49 -42.70 58.08 8.85
C PRO A 49 -41.78 58.59 10.00
N GLN A 50 -42.24 58.50 11.26
CA GLN A 50 -41.51 58.99 12.41
C GLN A 50 -40.78 57.92 13.25
N ILE A 51 -41.01 56.62 12.92
CA ILE A 51 -40.33 55.54 13.64
C ILE A 51 -39.16 55.07 12.81
N VAL A 52 -37.96 55.39 13.22
CA VAL A 52 -36.72 54.82 12.62
C VAL A 52 -36.67 53.35 12.97
N TYR A 53 -37.02 52.46 12.04
CA TYR A 53 -36.81 51.03 12.19
C TYR A 53 -35.35 50.74 11.95
N ASP A 54 -34.70 50.14 12.95
CA ASP A 54 -33.39 49.55 12.70
C ASP A 54 -33.49 48.48 11.63
N ALA A 55 -32.73 48.63 10.56
CA ALA A 55 -32.66 47.62 9.50
C ALA A 55 -32.33 46.25 10.08
N PRO A 56 -32.99 45.16 9.64
CA PRO A 56 -32.73 43.84 10.17
C PRO A 56 -31.23 43.51 10.07
N SER A 57 -30.64 43.12 11.19
CA SER A 57 -29.21 42.89 11.24
C SER A 57 -28.78 41.78 10.26
N VAL A 58 -27.74 42.02 9.47
CA VAL A 58 -27.22 41.07 8.46
C VAL A 58 -26.52 39.88 9.14
N PHE A 59 -26.16 40.01 10.42
CA PHE A 59 -25.42 39.00 11.18
C PHE A 59 -26.12 37.64 11.26
N PRO A 60 -27.41 37.49 11.58
CA PRO A 60 -28.10 36.20 11.57
C PRO A 60 -28.13 35.55 10.20
N PHE A 61 -28.25 36.32 9.14
CA PHE A 61 -28.27 35.82 7.76
C PHE A 61 -26.93 35.27 7.35
N VAL A 62 -25.84 36.03 7.55
CA VAL A 62 -24.47 35.56 7.28
C VAL A 62 -24.13 34.37 8.15
N GLY A 63 -24.46 34.41 9.44
CA GLY A 63 -24.24 33.30 10.38
C GLY A 63 -24.95 32.01 9.92
N GLY A 64 -26.21 32.12 9.45
CA GLY A 64 -26.97 31.00 8.91
C GLY A 64 -26.31 30.37 7.67
N ILE A 65 -25.85 31.20 6.72
CA ILE A 65 -25.12 30.71 5.53
C ILE A 65 -23.84 30.00 5.91
N VAL A 66 -23.06 30.56 6.83
CA VAL A 66 -21.80 29.95 7.34
C VAL A 66 -22.08 28.60 7.99
N LEU A 67 -23.10 28.50 8.85
CA LEU A 67 -23.49 27.24 9.50
C LEU A 67 -23.96 26.19 8.48
N LEU A 68 -24.81 26.59 7.54
CA LEU A 68 -25.30 25.66 6.50
C LEU A 68 -24.18 25.19 5.59
N THR A 69 -23.27 26.06 5.16
CA THR A 69 -22.10 25.64 4.36
C THR A 69 -21.16 24.74 5.13
N GLY A 70 -20.89 25.03 6.41
CA GLY A 70 -20.13 24.19 7.32
C GLY A 70 -20.73 22.79 7.49
N LEU A 71 -22.05 22.70 7.61
CA LEU A 71 -22.77 21.44 7.69
C LEU A 71 -22.64 20.62 6.41
N SER A 72 -22.78 21.25 5.23
CA SER A 72 -22.59 20.60 3.94
C SER A 72 -21.17 20.02 3.79
N ILE A 73 -20.15 20.80 4.12
CA ILE A 73 -18.77 20.35 4.08
C ILE A 73 -18.57 19.15 5.03
N SER A 74 -19.13 19.21 6.23
CA SER A 74 -19.05 18.10 7.20
C SER A 74 -19.69 16.82 6.66
N ILE A 75 -20.85 16.90 6.02
CA ILE A 75 -21.53 15.76 5.39
C ILE A 75 -20.64 15.14 4.28
N VAL A 76 -20.04 15.98 3.43
CA VAL A 76 -19.12 15.51 2.37
C VAL A 76 -17.91 14.80 2.96
N LEU A 77 -17.31 15.36 4.01
CA LEU A 77 -16.15 14.76 4.68
C LEU A 77 -16.49 13.42 5.35
N ILE A 78 -17.63 13.35 6.03
CA ILE A 78 -18.14 12.11 6.65
C ILE A 78 -18.38 11.06 5.57
N PHE A 79 -19.04 11.41 4.48
CA PHE A 79 -19.31 10.49 3.37
C PHE A 79 -18.00 9.95 2.75
N ARG A 80 -17.03 10.82 2.51
CA ARG A 80 -15.69 10.39 2.04
C ARG A 80 -15.02 9.45 3.03
N HIS A 81 -15.07 9.75 4.32
CA HIS A 81 -14.48 8.93 5.37
C HIS A 81 -15.14 7.54 5.41
N LEU A 82 -16.47 7.47 5.40
CA LEU A 82 -17.23 6.21 5.39
C LEU A 82 -16.91 5.36 4.16
N ASN A 83 -16.82 5.96 2.97
CA ASN A 83 -16.46 5.24 1.74
C ASN A 83 -15.03 4.65 1.81
N ILE A 84 -14.09 5.35 2.43
CA ILE A 84 -12.74 4.83 2.66
C ILE A 84 -12.81 3.64 3.62
N GLN A 85 -13.54 3.75 4.73
CA GLN A 85 -13.70 2.67 5.71
C GLN A 85 -14.34 1.42 5.09
N ILE A 86 -15.40 1.57 4.30
CA ILE A 86 -16.05 0.46 3.61
C ILE A 86 -15.07 -0.26 2.66
N LYS A 87 -14.25 0.49 1.93
CA LYS A 87 -13.22 -0.08 1.05
C LYS A 87 -12.15 -0.82 1.85
N LEU A 88 -11.68 -0.25 2.96
CA LEU A 88 -10.70 -0.89 3.84
C LEU A 88 -11.24 -2.17 4.45
N ASN A 89 -12.47 -2.16 4.97
CA ASN A 89 -13.12 -3.35 5.51
C ASN A 89 -13.25 -4.45 4.44
N ALA A 90 -13.66 -4.09 3.22
CA ALA A 90 -13.76 -5.03 2.12
C ALA A 90 -12.40 -5.64 1.72
N LEU A 91 -11.32 -4.87 1.78
CA LEU A 91 -9.96 -5.38 1.56
C LEU A 91 -9.53 -6.30 2.70
N TYR A 92 -9.87 -5.94 3.95
CA TYR A 92 -9.58 -6.75 5.12
C TYR A 92 -10.33 -8.10 5.10
N ASP A 93 -11.62 -8.10 4.77
CA ASP A 93 -12.41 -9.33 4.63
C ASP A 93 -11.81 -10.27 3.58
N ASN A 94 -11.44 -9.72 2.41
CA ASN A 94 -10.79 -10.50 1.37
C ASN A 94 -9.43 -11.05 1.82
N PHE A 95 -8.67 -10.27 2.61
CA PHE A 95 -7.41 -10.72 3.18
C PHE A 95 -7.62 -11.89 4.13
N ILE A 96 -8.53 -11.77 5.11
CA ILE A 96 -8.82 -12.84 6.05
C ILE A 96 -9.25 -14.12 5.31
N ALA A 97 -10.14 -14.01 4.32
CA ALA A 97 -10.57 -15.14 3.50
C ALA A 97 -9.39 -15.79 2.76
N ASN A 98 -8.52 -14.98 2.15
CA ASN A 98 -7.35 -15.49 1.41
C ASN A 98 -6.32 -16.12 2.36
N VAL A 99 -6.00 -15.49 3.48
CA VAL A 99 -5.08 -16.04 4.49
C VAL A 99 -5.59 -17.36 5.02
N THR A 100 -6.88 -17.42 5.37
CA THR A 100 -7.52 -18.66 5.86
C THR A 100 -7.40 -19.76 4.81
N HIS A 101 -7.65 -19.46 3.54
CA HIS A 101 -7.52 -20.44 2.46
C HIS A 101 -6.07 -20.88 2.25
N GLU A 102 -5.10 -19.93 2.25
CA GLU A 102 -3.67 -20.20 2.07
C GLU A 102 -3.06 -20.96 3.27
N LEU A 103 -3.63 -20.83 4.47
CA LEU A 103 -3.24 -21.65 5.64
C LEU A 103 -3.89 -23.04 5.60
N LYS A 104 -5.16 -23.12 5.23
CA LYS A 104 -5.92 -24.39 5.23
C LYS A 104 -5.38 -25.38 4.20
N SER A 105 -4.98 -24.91 3.02
CA SER A 105 -4.53 -25.80 1.94
C SER A 105 -3.30 -26.64 2.32
N PRO A 106 -2.15 -26.06 2.72
CA PRO A 106 -0.98 -26.84 3.12
C PRO A 106 -1.22 -27.65 4.42
N LEU A 107 -2.01 -27.12 5.35
CA LEU A 107 -2.35 -27.85 6.58
C LEU A 107 -3.15 -29.13 6.25
N SER A 108 -4.15 -29.04 5.38
CA SER A 108 -4.92 -30.22 4.95
C SER A 108 -4.07 -31.22 4.16
N SER A 109 -3.10 -30.75 3.38
CA SER A 109 -2.15 -31.59 2.66
C SER A 109 -1.25 -32.37 3.64
N ILE A 110 -0.67 -31.70 4.63
CA ILE A 110 0.15 -32.32 5.69
C ILE A 110 -0.69 -33.35 6.44
N GLN A 111 -1.91 -32.98 6.84
CA GLN A 111 -2.81 -33.89 7.56
C GLN A 111 -3.12 -35.14 6.73
N LEU A 112 -3.43 -35.00 5.44
CA LEU A 112 -3.70 -36.14 4.55
C LEU A 112 -2.51 -37.08 4.42
N TYR A 113 -1.28 -36.56 4.29
CA TYR A 113 -0.07 -37.39 4.24
C TYR A 113 0.17 -38.12 5.56
N LEU A 114 -0.03 -37.46 6.70
CA LEU A 114 0.09 -38.08 8.02
C LEU A 114 -0.97 -39.19 8.22
N GLU A 115 -2.23 -38.94 7.86
CA GLU A 115 -3.30 -39.94 7.92
C GLU A 115 -3.00 -41.14 7.02
N THR A 116 -2.49 -40.89 5.81
CA THR A 116 -2.10 -41.95 4.87
C THR A 116 -0.97 -42.80 5.41
N LEU A 117 0.07 -42.16 5.99
CA LEU A 117 1.21 -42.86 6.61
C LEU A 117 0.80 -43.67 7.84
N ASN A 118 -0.22 -43.23 8.59
CA ASN A 118 -0.70 -43.90 9.78
C ASN A 118 -1.69 -45.04 9.47
N SER A 119 -2.43 -44.97 8.36
CA SER A 119 -3.51 -45.91 8.03
C SER A 119 -3.12 -47.04 7.08
N ARG A 120 -1.95 -46.93 6.40
CA ARG A 120 -1.51 -47.87 5.37
C ARG A 120 -0.02 -48.11 5.44
N GLU A 121 0.41 -49.31 5.05
CA GLU A 121 1.83 -49.53 4.71
C GLU A 121 2.15 -48.82 3.40
N VAL A 122 3.05 -47.85 3.47
CA VAL A 122 3.48 -47.05 2.33
C VAL A 122 4.90 -47.46 1.95
N PRO A 123 5.16 -47.78 0.67
CA PRO A 123 6.52 -48.06 0.18
C PRO A 123 7.52 -46.97 0.54
N GLU A 124 8.76 -47.32 0.84
CA GLU A 124 9.77 -46.43 1.38
C GLU A 124 10.04 -45.22 0.49
N GLU A 125 10.04 -45.39 -0.83
CA GLU A 125 10.18 -44.29 -1.79
C GLU A 125 9.04 -43.26 -1.67
N LYS A 126 7.78 -43.72 -1.60
CA LYS A 126 6.62 -42.84 -1.41
C LYS A 126 6.57 -42.19 -0.04
N ARG A 127 7.06 -42.88 0.98
CA ARG A 127 7.16 -42.32 2.35
C ARG A 127 8.14 -41.15 2.37
N LYS A 128 9.29 -41.27 1.70
CA LYS A 128 10.26 -40.19 1.54
C LYS A 128 9.67 -39.02 0.76
N GLU A 129 8.96 -39.30 -0.32
CA GLU A 129 8.25 -38.24 -1.09
C GLU A 129 7.22 -37.49 -0.22
N PHE A 130 6.43 -38.20 0.60
CA PHE A 130 5.46 -37.53 1.50
C PHE A 130 6.14 -36.68 2.56
N TYR A 131 7.28 -37.11 3.12
CA TYR A 131 8.05 -36.26 4.04
C TYR A 131 8.56 -34.99 3.35
N GLU A 132 9.06 -35.07 2.13
CA GLU A 132 9.51 -33.89 1.38
C GLU A 132 8.35 -32.94 1.06
N LEU A 133 7.17 -33.45 0.73
CA LEU A 133 5.98 -32.66 0.49
C LEU A 133 5.49 -31.97 1.77
N MET A 134 5.43 -32.71 2.89
CA MET A 134 5.06 -32.13 4.19
C MET A 134 6.04 -31.06 4.65
N MET A 135 7.35 -31.28 4.47
CA MET A 135 8.37 -30.28 4.80
C MET A 135 8.21 -29.00 3.97
N ARG A 136 7.90 -29.13 2.67
CA ARG A 136 7.63 -28.00 1.77
C ARG A 136 6.39 -27.22 2.19
N ASP A 137 5.32 -27.91 2.54
CA ASP A 137 4.08 -27.30 3.00
C ASP A 137 4.27 -26.62 4.37
N ALA A 138 5.03 -27.22 5.30
CA ALA A 138 5.38 -26.62 6.59
C ALA A 138 6.23 -25.35 6.44
N GLU A 139 7.22 -25.35 5.54
CA GLU A 139 8.03 -24.16 5.25
C GLU A 139 7.17 -23.04 4.62
N ARG A 140 6.24 -23.40 3.75
CA ARG A 140 5.27 -22.46 3.18
C ARG A 140 4.38 -21.81 4.25
N LEU A 141 3.87 -22.60 5.22
CA LEU A 141 3.10 -22.10 6.35
C LEU A 141 3.93 -21.13 7.20
N LYS A 142 5.16 -21.50 7.53
CA LYS A 142 6.10 -20.68 8.29
C LYS A 142 6.33 -19.32 7.61
N ASN A 143 6.57 -19.33 6.30
CA ASN A 143 6.79 -18.10 5.53
C ASN A 143 5.54 -17.21 5.48
N LEU A 144 4.35 -17.80 5.38
CA LEU A 144 3.09 -17.06 5.44
C LEU A 144 2.87 -16.41 6.82
N VAL A 145 3.09 -17.14 7.91
CA VAL A 145 2.98 -16.63 9.28
C VAL A 145 3.98 -15.50 9.51
N ASN A 146 5.25 -15.68 9.10
CA ASN A 146 6.28 -14.65 9.22
C ASN A 146 5.89 -13.37 8.46
N SER A 147 5.34 -13.48 7.25
CA SER A 147 4.87 -12.32 6.48
C SER A 147 3.73 -11.57 7.19
N ILE A 148 2.81 -12.28 7.86
CA ILE A 148 1.73 -11.67 8.64
C ILE A 148 2.29 -10.95 9.88
N LEU A 149 3.21 -11.59 10.61
CA LEU A 149 3.86 -11.02 11.79
C LEU A 149 4.70 -9.79 11.44
N GLU A 150 5.41 -9.82 10.32
CA GLU A 150 6.18 -8.69 9.84
C GLU A 150 5.28 -7.46 9.59
N ILE A 151 4.13 -7.65 8.97
CA ILE A 151 3.16 -6.57 8.76
C ILE A 151 2.58 -6.05 10.08
N ALA A 152 2.24 -6.95 11.00
CA ALA A 152 1.71 -6.56 12.32
C ALA A 152 2.74 -5.76 13.13
N SER A 153 4.02 -6.08 12.96
CA SER A 153 5.12 -5.37 13.61
C SER A 153 5.46 -4.02 12.95
N MET A 154 5.24 -3.89 11.64
CA MET A 154 5.44 -2.62 10.92
C MET A 154 4.48 -1.52 11.39
N ASP A 155 3.27 -1.86 11.80
CA ASP A 155 2.29 -0.92 12.37
C ASP A 155 2.70 -0.41 13.78
N LYS A 156 3.52 -1.19 14.51
CA LYS A 156 4.10 -0.78 15.79
C LYS A 156 5.48 -0.18 15.54
N LYS A 157 5.68 1.11 15.76
CA LYS A 157 6.93 1.90 15.58
C LYS A 157 8.21 1.33 16.24
N LYS A 158 8.22 0.09 16.72
CA LYS A 158 9.33 -0.57 17.42
C LYS A 158 9.91 -1.74 16.60
N PHE A 159 10.40 -1.45 15.40
CA PHE A 159 11.28 -2.42 14.74
C PHE A 159 12.72 -2.15 15.19
N ASN A 160 13.32 -3.06 15.94
CA ASN A 160 14.77 -3.08 16.12
C ASN A 160 15.39 -3.43 14.76
N ARG A 161 15.81 -2.41 14.01
CA ARG A 161 16.47 -2.55 12.72
C ARG A 161 17.95 -2.34 12.90
N ASN A 162 18.70 -3.25 12.32
CA ASN A 162 20.16 -3.17 12.31
C ASN A 162 20.59 -2.45 11.03
N PHE A 163 20.55 -1.11 11.06
CA PHE A 163 21.00 -0.29 9.93
C PHE A 163 22.52 -0.20 9.92
N GLU A 164 23.12 -0.68 8.86
CA GLU A 164 24.57 -0.61 8.62
C GLU A 164 24.84 0.01 7.25
N VAL A 165 26.05 0.50 7.05
CA VAL A 165 26.49 1.09 5.78
C VAL A 165 27.03 -0.01 4.88
N TYR A 166 26.49 -0.11 3.67
CA TYR A 166 26.87 -1.12 2.68
C TYR A 166 27.10 -0.48 1.32
N LYS A 167 27.96 -1.09 0.51
CA LYS A 167 28.03 -0.82 -0.92
C LYS A 167 26.77 -1.32 -1.61
N ALA A 168 26.04 -0.42 -2.28
CA ALA A 168 24.70 -0.66 -2.78
C ALA A 168 24.66 -1.87 -3.73
N ASP A 169 25.44 -1.83 -4.78
CA ASP A 169 25.48 -2.81 -5.86
C ASP A 169 26.00 -4.18 -5.40
N GLU A 170 27.12 -4.23 -4.70
CA GLU A 170 27.70 -5.48 -4.21
C GLU A 170 26.75 -6.22 -3.27
N THR A 171 26.17 -5.48 -2.31
CA THR A 171 25.29 -6.08 -1.30
C THR A 171 23.97 -6.51 -1.90
N ILE A 172 23.38 -5.70 -2.76
CA ILE A 172 22.10 -6.02 -3.38
C ILE A 172 22.24 -7.18 -4.38
N LYS A 173 23.31 -7.22 -5.17
CA LYS A 173 23.63 -8.38 -6.03
C LYS A 173 23.69 -9.67 -5.21
N LYS A 174 24.44 -9.64 -4.09
CA LYS A 174 24.56 -10.80 -3.20
C LYS A 174 23.21 -11.25 -2.64
N ILE A 175 22.38 -10.30 -2.18
CA ILE A 175 21.04 -10.58 -1.66
C ILE A 175 20.15 -11.23 -2.75
N ILE A 176 20.18 -10.70 -3.97
CA ILE A 176 19.37 -11.24 -5.08
C ILE A 176 19.84 -12.66 -5.43
N LEU A 177 21.15 -12.94 -5.48
CA LEU A 177 21.66 -14.28 -5.72
C LEU A 177 21.25 -15.26 -4.60
N GLU A 178 21.31 -14.84 -3.34
CA GLU A 178 20.81 -15.66 -2.22
C GLU A 178 19.31 -15.97 -2.35
N SER A 179 18.50 -14.98 -2.79
CA SER A 179 17.07 -15.18 -3.06
C SER A 179 16.86 -16.18 -4.21
N THR A 180 17.63 -16.07 -5.28
CA THR A 180 17.49 -16.98 -6.44
C THR A 180 17.89 -18.41 -6.12
N GLU A 181 18.91 -18.60 -5.31
CA GLU A 181 19.31 -19.92 -4.79
C GLU A 181 18.19 -20.51 -3.92
N GLN A 182 17.62 -19.73 -3.01
CA GLN A 182 16.50 -20.14 -2.16
C GLN A 182 15.28 -20.60 -2.98
N PHE A 183 14.97 -19.91 -4.06
CA PHE A 183 13.85 -20.24 -4.96
C PHE A 183 14.24 -21.24 -6.08
N LYS A 184 15.47 -21.75 -6.08
CA LYS A 184 16.00 -22.71 -7.06
C LYS A 184 15.87 -22.20 -8.51
N ILE A 185 16.09 -20.92 -8.72
CA ILE A 185 16.10 -20.29 -10.05
C ILE A 185 17.48 -20.51 -10.67
N LYS A 186 17.50 -20.83 -11.96
CA LYS A 186 18.76 -20.93 -12.72
C LYS A 186 19.45 -19.57 -12.79
N GLU A 187 20.73 -19.51 -12.48
CA GLU A 187 21.51 -18.27 -12.51
C GLU A 187 21.48 -17.60 -13.90
N SER A 188 21.40 -18.40 -14.98
CA SER A 188 21.25 -17.90 -16.35
C SER A 188 19.97 -17.08 -16.60
N SER A 189 18.96 -17.20 -15.73
CA SER A 189 17.71 -16.43 -15.81
C SER A 189 17.87 -15.00 -15.27
N ILE A 190 19.03 -14.64 -14.70
CA ILE A 190 19.23 -13.36 -14.06
C ILE A 190 20.40 -12.64 -14.71
N LYS A 191 20.15 -11.39 -15.11
CA LYS A 191 21.15 -10.52 -15.71
C LYS A 191 21.31 -9.25 -14.89
N PHE A 192 22.58 -8.93 -14.57
CA PHE A 192 22.93 -7.69 -13.89
C PHE A 192 23.59 -6.74 -14.88
N SER A 193 23.27 -5.45 -14.79
CA SER A 193 23.88 -4.40 -15.60
C SER A 193 24.01 -3.10 -14.84
N GLY A 194 24.98 -2.26 -15.22
CA GLY A 194 25.23 -0.98 -14.60
C GLY A 194 25.94 -1.09 -13.25
N ASP A 195 26.16 0.07 -12.65
CA ASP A 195 26.83 0.24 -11.36
C ASP A 195 26.27 1.47 -10.65
N ALA A 196 26.06 1.38 -9.33
CA ALA A 196 25.67 2.51 -8.50
C ALA A 196 26.88 3.20 -7.86
N GLY A 197 27.97 2.46 -7.59
CA GLY A 197 29.22 2.99 -7.05
C GLY A 197 29.05 3.88 -5.82
N CYS A 198 28.16 3.52 -4.89
CA CYS A 198 27.84 4.36 -3.74
C CYS A 198 27.47 3.50 -2.51
N ASP A 199 27.60 4.13 -1.34
CA ASP A 199 27.20 3.54 -0.07
C ASP A 199 25.75 3.89 0.26
N VAL A 200 25.06 2.96 0.88
CA VAL A 200 23.67 3.10 1.36
C VAL A 200 23.56 2.61 2.79
N LEU A 201 22.69 3.23 3.57
CA LEU A 201 22.37 2.80 4.92
C LEU A 201 21.15 1.88 4.85
N LEU A 202 21.31 0.59 5.15
CA LEU A 202 20.25 -0.39 5.03
C LEU A 202 20.31 -1.48 6.11
N ASP A 203 19.16 -2.07 6.39
CA ASP A 203 19.02 -3.32 7.12
C ASP A 203 18.99 -4.46 6.10
N ARG A 204 20.05 -5.28 6.10
CA ARG A 204 20.26 -6.34 5.11
C ARG A 204 19.11 -7.36 5.06
N ASN A 205 18.57 -7.75 6.24
CA ASN A 205 17.50 -8.74 6.32
C ASN A 205 16.20 -8.19 5.76
N SER A 206 15.86 -6.94 6.08
CA SER A 206 14.70 -6.28 5.50
C SER A 206 14.82 -6.12 3.97
N ILE A 207 16.01 -5.77 3.48
CA ILE A 207 16.24 -5.68 2.02
C ILE A 207 16.17 -7.05 1.36
N LYS A 208 16.64 -8.12 2.03
CA LYS A 208 16.43 -9.49 1.54
C LYS A 208 14.95 -9.81 1.38
N THR A 209 14.11 -9.47 2.36
CA THR A 209 12.65 -9.63 2.25
C THR A 209 12.06 -8.88 1.05
N VAL A 210 12.59 -7.70 0.69
CA VAL A 210 12.16 -6.97 -0.51
C VAL A 210 12.41 -7.80 -1.76
N PHE A 211 13.63 -8.31 -1.94
CA PHE A 211 13.97 -9.07 -3.15
C PHE A 211 13.34 -10.45 -3.17
N ASP A 212 13.20 -11.13 -2.03
CA ASP A 212 12.44 -12.38 -1.93
C ASP A 212 10.99 -12.20 -2.44
N ASN A 213 10.32 -11.12 -2.07
CA ASN A 213 8.97 -10.80 -2.55
C ASN A 213 8.91 -10.47 -4.05
N LEU A 214 9.91 -9.77 -4.59
CA LEU A 214 9.95 -9.45 -6.02
C LEU A 214 10.24 -10.70 -6.85
N VAL A 215 11.19 -11.53 -6.42
CA VAL A 215 11.54 -12.80 -7.07
C VAL A 215 10.37 -13.77 -7.03
N ASP A 216 9.71 -13.95 -5.89
CA ASP A 216 8.52 -14.80 -5.74
C ASP A 216 7.38 -14.35 -6.66
N ASN A 217 7.17 -13.03 -6.78
CA ASN A 217 6.19 -12.49 -7.72
C ASN A 217 6.58 -12.80 -9.17
N SER A 218 7.84 -12.62 -9.56
CA SER A 218 8.30 -12.92 -10.92
C SER A 218 8.11 -14.39 -11.28
N ILE A 219 8.33 -15.31 -10.35
CA ILE A 219 8.05 -16.75 -10.54
C ILE A 219 6.54 -16.98 -10.72
N LYS A 220 5.73 -16.43 -9.83
CA LYS A 220 4.28 -16.64 -9.82
C LYS A 220 3.56 -16.13 -11.05
N TYR A 221 4.08 -15.06 -11.63
CA TYR A 221 3.47 -14.38 -12.77
C TYR A 221 4.21 -14.59 -14.08
N SER A 222 5.19 -15.50 -14.11
CA SER A 222 5.89 -15.89 -15.34
C SER A 222 5.03 -16.83 -16.22
N VAL A 223 5.00 -16.59 -17.53
CA VAL A 223 4.31 -17.41 -18.54
C VAL A 223 5.31 -18.08 -19.49
N ALA A 224 6.54 -17.61 -19.52
CA ALA A 224 7.65 -18.09 -20.34
C ALA A 224 8.82 -18.48 -19.43
N PRO A 225 9.93 -18.99 -19.95
CA PRO A 225 11.14 -19.11 -19.16
C PRO A 225 11.45 -17.79 -18.46
N LEU A 226 11.58 -17.85 -17.12
CA LEU A 226 11.77 -16.67 -16.30
C LEU A 226 13.04 -15.93 -16.69
N GLU A 227 12.93 -14.65 -16.99
CA GLU A 227 14.05 -13.72 -17.14
C GLU A 227 13.88 -12.54 -16.21
N ILE A 228 14.91 -12.27 -15.42
CA ILE A 228 14.99 -11.13 -14.50
C ILE A 228 16.19 -10.27 -14.87
N LEU A 229 15.96 -8.99 -15.11
CA LEU A 229 17.00 -8.02 -15.40
C LEU A 229 17.09 -6.99 -14.28
N ILE A 230 18.29 -6.86 -13.69
CA ILE A 230 18.56 -5.89 -12.65
C ILE A 230 19.54 -4.84 -13.18
N LYS A 231 19.12 -3.57 -13.16
CA LYS A 231 19.97 -2.44 -13.55
C LYS A 231 20.27 -1.58 -12.35
N PHE A 232 21.55 -1.29 -12.16
CA PHE A 232 22.01 -0.33 -11.15
C PHE A 232 22.36 0.99 -11.81
N LYS A 233 21.91 2.08 -11.19
CA LYS A 233 22.25 3.45 -11.59
C LYS A 233 22.47 4.30 -10.37
N ARG A 234 23.34 5.28 -10.48
CA ARG A 234 23.50 6.34 -9.49
C ARG A 234 22.91 7.63 -10.01
N ASN A 235 22.08 8.25 -9.20
CA ASN A 235 21.67 9.63 -9.37
C ASN A 235 22.34 10.48 -8.27
N ALA A 236 22.32 11.83 -8.38
CA ALA A 236 23.06 12.73 -7.48
C ALA A 236 22.89 12.44 -5.97
N LYS A 237 21.71 11.98 -5.55
CA LYS A 237 21.37 11.73 -4.14
C LYS A 237 20.86 10.32 -3.83
N LYS A 238 20.76 9.45 -4.84
CA LYS A 238 20.09 8.15 -4.71
C LYS A 238 20.81 7.08 -5.50
N ALA A 239 20.86 5.89 -4.90
CA ALA A 239 21.10 4.64 -5.61
C ALA A 239 19.76 4.18 -6.21
N GLU A 240 19.73 3.90 -7.49
CA GLU A 240 18.55 3.42 -8.22
C GLU A 240 18.77 1.96 -8.62
N ILE A 241 17.85 1.10 -8.26
CA ILE A 241 17.81 -0.33 -8.60
C ILE A 241 16.53 -0.56 -9.40
N GLU A 242 16.65 -0.96 -10.64
CA GLU A 242 15.54 -1.33 -11.49
C GLU A 242 15.51 -2.87 -11.61
N PHE A 243 14.48 -3.48 -11.06
CA PHE A 243 14.22 -4.91 -11.12
C PHE A 243 13.10 -5.15 -12.12
N SER A 244 13.37 -5.86 -13.22
CA SER A 244 12.41 -6.10 -14.30
C SER A 244 12.26 -7.58 -14.56
N ASP A 245 11.03 -8.04 -14.79
CA ASP A 245 10.68 -9.40 -15.17
C ASP A 245 9.97 -9.44 -16.54
N ASN A 246 9.94 -10.63 -17.15
CA ASN A 246 9.24 -10.90 -18.40
C ASN A 246 7.87 -11.57 -18.20
N GLY A 247 7.23 -11.32 -17.06
CA GLY A 247 5.93 -11.91 -16.68
C GLY A 247 4.74 -11.35 -17.46
N ILE A 248 3.53 -11.68 -16.98
CA ILE A 248 2.24 -11.26 -17.58
C ILE A 248 2.02 -9.75 -17.61
N GLY A 249 2.83 -8.97 -16.92
CA GLY A 249 2.67 -7.52 -16.81
C GLY A 249 1.55 -7.09 -15.87
N ILE A 250 1.35 -5.76 -15.75
CA ILE A 250 0.41 -5.13 -14.84
C ILE A 250 -0.51 -4.19 -15.62
N PRO A 251 -1.85 -4.33 -15.52
CA PRO A 251 -2.78 -3.37 -16.13
C PRO A 251 -2.52 -1.94 -15.64
N GLN A 252 -2.59 -0.96 -16.54
CA GLN A 252 -2.21 0.44 -16.25
C GLN A 252 -2.99 1.06 -15.08
N ASP A 253 -4.28 0.75 -14.97
CA ASP A 253 -5.14 1.23 -13.88
C ASP A 253 -4.81 0.59 -12.52
N GLN A 254 -4.04 -0.50 -12.50
CA GLN A 254 -3.65 -1.25 -11.31
C GLN A 254 -2.23 -0.90 -10.81
N VAL A 255 -1.35 -0.37 -11.64
CA VAL A 255 0.07 -0.08 -11.31
C VAL A 255 0.24 0.69 -9.99
N LYS A 256 -0.62 1.67 -9.72
CA LYS A 256 -0.58 2.44 -8.48
C LYS A 256 -1.20 1.70 -7.28
N LYS A 257 -2.05 0.71 -7.54
CA LYS A 257 -2.82 0.00 -6.51
C LYS A 257 -2.11 -1.25 -6.00
N ILE A 258 -1.19 -1.85 -6.78
CA ILE A 258 -0.49 -3.09 -6.42
C ILE A 258 0.29 -3.02 -5.10
N PHE A 259 0.66 -1.81 -4.67
CA PHE A 259 1.32 -1.58 -3.38
C PHE A 259 0.33 -1.35 -2.22
N GLN A 260 -0.97 -1.41 -2.43
CA GLN A 260 -1.95 -1.29 -1.36
C GLN A 260 -2.05 -2.61 -0.59
N LYS A 261 -2.22 -2.49 0.73
CA LYS A 261 -2.40 -3.63 1.64
C LYS A 261 -3.57 -4.50 1.17
N PHE A 262 -3.37 -5.82 1.02
CA PHE A 262 -4.37 -6.80 0.62
C PHE A 262 -4.88 -6.68 -0.84
N HIS A 263 -4.24 -5.84 -1.65
CA HIS A 263 -4.66 -5.67 -3.03
C HIS A 263 -4.20 -6.84 -3.90
N ARG A 264 -5.12 -7.35 -4.71
CA ARG A 264 -4.86 -8.37 -5.74
C ARG A 264 -5.59 -7.99 -7.02
N ILE A 265 -4.99 -8.29 -8.15
CA ILE A 265 -5.63 -8.15 -9.46
C ILE A 265 -6.41 -9.43 -9.72
N TYR A 266 -7.75 -9.31 -9.84
CA TYR A 266 -8.63 -10.39 -10.24
C TYR A 266 -9.03 -10.16 -11.68
N ASP A 267 -8.45 -10.94 -12.58
CA ASP A 267 -8.77 -10.91 -14.00
C ASP A 267 -8.93 -12.38 -14.45
N SER A 268 -9.92 -12.66 -15.30
CA SER A 268 -10.18 -14.01 -15.85
C SER A 268 -9.00 -14.55 -16.66
N ASP A 269 -8.22 -13.66 -17.26
CA ASP A 269 -7.09 -13.99 -18.10
C ASP A 269 -5.77 -14.14 -17.31
N ILE A 270 -5.78 -13.80 -16.02
CA ILE A 270 -4.63 -13.98 -15.14
C ILE A 270 -4.79 -15.32 -14.42
N PRO A 271 -3.78 -16.21 -14.45
CA PRO A 271 -3.82 -17.44 -13.67
C PRO A 271 -4.22 -17.16 -12.23
N ASN A 272 -5.06 -18.02 -11.65
CA ASN A 272 -5.47 -17.91 -10.25
C ASN A 272 -4.28 -18.20 -9.32
N VAL A 273 -3.33 -17.25 -9.31
CA VAL A 273 -2.09 -17.35 -8.56
C VAL A 273 -2.40 -17.19 -7.08
N LYS A 274 -2.03 -18.18 -6.28
CA LYS A 274 -2.21 -18.12 -4.82
C LYS A 274 -1.36 -17.02 -4.22
N GLY A 275 -1.92 -16.25 -3.27
CA GLY A 275 -1.18 -15.21 -2.56
C GLY A 275 -2.05 -14.30 -1.70
N THR A 276 -1.45 -13.66 -0.71
CA THR A 276 -2.13 -12.83 0.30
C THR A 276 -2.37 -11.37 -0.12
N GLY A 277 -1.71 -10.90 -1.18
CA GLY A 277 -1.71 -9.48 -1.56
C GLY A 277 -0.91 -8.59 -0.60
N LEU A 278 0.05 -9.17 0.11
CA LEU A 278 0.88 -8.47 1.10
C LEU A 278 2.29 -8.18 0.61
N GLY A 279 2.84 -9.01 -0.30
CA GLY A 279 4.25 -8.94 -0.69
C GLY A 279 4.70 -7.56 -1.16
N LEU A 280 4.00 -6.97 -2.14
CA LEU A 280 4.35 -5.63 -2.64
C LEU A 280 4.06 -4.51 -1.64
N TYR A 281 3.08 -4.67 -0.75
CA TYR A 281 2.88 -3.75 0.36
C TYR A 281 4.09 -3.77 1.31
N VAL A 282 4.59 -4.96 1.68
CA VAL A 282 5.81 -5.13 2.49
C VAL A 282 7.01 -4.48 1.81
N VAL A 283 7.20 -4.72 0.51
CA VAL A 283 8.25 -4.06 -0.29
C VAL A 283 8.18 -2.54 -0.12
N ARG A 284 7.01 -1.94 -0.30
CA ARG A 284 6.84 -0.49 -0.17
C ARG A 284 7.15 0.01 1.24
N GLU A 285 6.66 -0.65 2.26
CA GLU A 285 6.87 -0.19 3.65
C GLU A 285 8.34 -0.37 4.09
N ILE A 286 9.02 -1.43 3.67
CA ILE A 286 10.46 -1.60 3.92
C ILE A 286 11.25 -0.48 3.25
N ILE A 287 11.04 -0.26 1.96
CA ILE A 287 11.77 0.79 1.21
C ILE A 287 11.48 2.19 1.76
N LYS A 288 10.23 2.48 2.14
CA LYS A 288 9.85 3.74 2.81
C LYS A 288 10.58 3.92 4.15
N ASN A 289 10.73 2.87 4.91
CA ASN A 289 11.45 2.87 6.18
C ASN A 289 12.97 3.12 6.00
N HIS A 290 13.52 2.73 4.85
CA HIS A 290 14.87 3.07 4.41
C HIS A 290 14.96 4.50 3.82
N LYS A 291 13.90 5.33 3.99
CA LYS A 291 13.78 6.68 3.40
C LYS A 291 13.89 6.67 1.87
N GLY A 292 13.65 5.51 1.28
CA GLY A 292 13.62 5.27 -0.15
C GLY A 292 12.23 5.43 -0.76
N LYS A 293 12.13 5.10 -2.03
CA LYS A 293 10.88 5.07 -2.80
C LYS A 293 10.88 3.85 -3.71
N VAL A 294 9.74 3.18 -3.84
CA VAL A 294 9.52 2.16 -4.87
C VAL A 294 8.38 2.59 -5.78
N THR A 295 8.55 2.37 -7.08
CA THR A 295 7.54 2.58 -8.11
C THR A 295 7.53 1.40 -9.06
N ALA A 296 6.37 1.10 -9.63
CA ALA A 296 6.25 0.07 -10.64
C ALA A 296 5.90 0.70 -11.99
N PHE A 297 6.31 0.03 -13.04
CA PHE A 297 5.99 0.35 -14.41
C PHE A 297 5.71 -0.96 -15.16
N SER A 298 4.75 -0.94 -16.07
CA SER A 298 4.49 -2.03 -17.01
C SER A 298 3.82 -1.42 -18.24
N GLU A 299 4.16 -1.90 -19.42
CA GLU A 299 3.50 -1.49 -20.67
C GLU A 299 2.14 -2.15 -20.85
N GLY A 300 1.74 -3.04 -19.93
CA GLY A 300 0.47 -3.76 -19.94
C GLY A 300 0.64 -5.27 -19.99
N LYS A 301 -0.44 -5.98 -20.37
CA LYS A 301 -0.46 -7.45 -20.39
C LYS A 301 0.59 -8.02 -21.35
N GLY A 302 1.32 -9.03 -20.89
CA GLY A 302 2.35 -9.75 -21.68
C GLY A 302 3.65 -8.97 -21.87
N LYS A 303 3.83 -7.81 -21.24
CA LYS A 303 5.01 -6.96 -21.39
C LYS A 303 5.92 -6.94 -20.17
N GLY A 304 5.69 -7.83 -19.20
CA GLY A 304 6.45 -7.87 -17.96
C GLY A 304 6.16 -6.69 -17.03
N ALA A 305 6.87 -6.67 -15.93
CA ALA A 305 6.81 -5.61 -14.94
C ALA A 305 8.21 -5.13 -14.56
N SER A 306 8.34 -3.85 -14.24
CA SER A 306 9.56 -3.22 -13.76
C SER A 306 9.31 -2.49 -12.45
N PHE A 307 10.14 -2.75 -11.45
CA PHE A 307 10.09 -2.13 -10.14
C PHE A 307 11.34 -1.29 -9.93
N LYS A 308 11.16 0.01 -9.88
CA LYS A 308 12.24 0.96 -9.61
C LYS A 308 12.31 1.27 -8.12
N ILE A 309 13.42 0.91 -7.49
CA ILE A 309 13.73 1.16 -6.08
C ILE A 309 14.77 2.28 -6.03
N GLU A 310 14.50 3.29 -5.24
CA GLU A 310 15.40 4.41 -4.98
C GLU A 310 15.78 4.42 -3.50
N LEU A 311 17.07 4.32 -3.18
CA LEU A 311 17.59 4.40 -1.81
C LEU A 311 18.47 5.65 -1.67
N PRO A 312 18.41 6.38 -0.56
CA PRO A 312 19.27 7.54 -0.34
C PRO A 312 20.73 7.09 -0.20
N ILE A 313 21.64 7.80 -0.86
CA ILE A 313 23.07 7.58 -0.72
C ILE A 313 23.49 7.99 0.70
N TYR A 314 24.26 7.14 1.35
CA TYR A 314 24.88 7.47 2.61
C TYR A 314 26.08 8.39 2.36
N VAL A 315 26.04 9.56 2.98
CA VAL A 315 27.18 10.48 2.99
C VAL A 315 27.63 10.62 4.44
N GLU A 316 28.84 10.22 4.73
CA GLU A 316 29.43 10.37 6.04
C GLU A 316 29.47 11.87 6.40
N LYS A 317 28.72 12.29 7.40
CA LYS A 317 28.85 13.64 7.93
C LYS A 317 30.22 13.76 8.59
N LYS A 318 31.19 14.36 7.91
CA LYS A 318 32.41 14.81 8.58
C LYS A 318 31.99 15.62 9.80
N LYS A 319 32.20 15.07 11.01
CA LYS A 319 32.13 15.86 12.24
C LYS A 319 33.12 17.00 12.04
N ALA A 320 32.65 18.21 11.85
CA ALA A 320 33.46 19.40 11.97
C ALA A 320 34.09 19.35 13.37
N LEU A 321 35.35 19.03 13.42
CA LEU A 321 36.19 19.25 14.58
C LEU A 321 36.12 20.76 14.90
N LYS A 322 35.18 21.18 15.71
CA LYS A 322 35.27 22.43 16.43
C LYS A 322 36.45 22.26 17.38
N GLY A 323 37.65 22.54 16.87
CA GLY A 323 38.83 22.72 17.69
C GLY A 323 38.53 23.80 18.74
N ASN A 324 38.56 23.34 19.97
CA ASN A 324 38.53 24.16 21.16
C ASN A 324 39.82 25.04 21.15
N LYS A 325 39.75 26.22 20.53
CA LYS A 325 40.71 27.31 20.75
C LYS A 325 40.23 28.13 21.93
N LYS A 326 40.32 27.58 23.13
CA LYS A 326 40.24 28.30 24.39
C LYS A 326 41.13 27.57 25.39
N ASP A 327 42.41 27.76 25.30
CA ASP A 327 43.37 27.59 26.42
C ASP A 327 44.74 27.97 25.92
N LEU A 328 44.95 29.28 25.71
CA LEU A 328 46.28 29.87 25.54
C LEU A 328 46.12 31.40 25.70
N LYS A 329 45.74 31.82 26.90
CA LYS A 329 45.97 33.14 27.44
C LYS A 329 45.85 33.06 28.94
N ASN A 330 46.92 32.67 29.59
CA ASN A 330 47.34 33.05 30.93
C ASN A 330 48.64 32.33 31.22
N GLU A 331 49.72 32.97 30.84
CA GLU A 331 50.98 33.04 31.54
C GLU A 331 51.70 34.34 31.06
#